data_2dd7ce0f230394724e0d4757b353a097
#
_entry.id   2dd7ce0f230394724e0d4757b353a097
#
_cell.length_a   1.000
_cell.length_b   1.000
_cell.length_c   1.000
_cell.angle_alpha   90.00
_cell.angle_beta   90.00
_cell.angle_gamma   90.00
#
_symmetry.space_group_name_H-M   'P 1'
#
loop_
_entity.id
_entity.type
_entity.pdbx_description
1 polymer ?
#
loop_
_entity_poly.entity_id
_entity_poly.type
_entity_poly.pdbx_seq_one_letter_code
_entity_poly.pdbx_strand_id
1 'polypeptide(L)'
;FTRFQGQTSLGAPMRVAVVTGGARRIGATIVNSLIDDGWAVIVHCNRSLTQARQLIQRGRGAIVSGDLSNDEDLFRIIEEIHDHELVTEAGGIDLLVHNASIYNQEDFSTVTPQELRRFSSIHLDAPFFLTQGLVPKLKAKKGSVIGMVDTSWNHAWEELAHYTSTKAALRQLLVNLAGELAPEIRVNGIAPGAILAAAWEKERFEEVIKRVPLGRAGKPEDIAHAVKFLSEADYITGFILPVDGGWSLT
;
A
#
# COMPACT_ATOMS: atom_id res chain seq x y z
N PHE A 1 -23.34 -49.45 -3.83
CA PHE A 1 -24.00 -48.13 -4.11
C PHE A 1 -24.03 -47.35 -2.80
N THR A 2 -23.00 -46.58 -2.52
CA THR A 2 -22.94 -45.69 -1.37
C THR A 2 -23.09 -44.27 -1.91
N ARG A 3 -24.20 -43.61 -1.58
CA ARG A 3 -24.47 -42.20 -1.92
C ARG A 3 -23.43 -41.32 -1.18
N PHE A 4 -22.57 -40.67 -1.94
CA PHE A 4 -21.85 -39.47 -1.45
C PHE A 4 -22.89 -38.35 -1.23
N GLN A 5 -23.19 -38.09 0.03
CA GLN A 5 -23.90 -36.87 0.41
C GLN A 5 -22.92 -35.71 0.18
N GLY A 6 -23.33 -34.76 -0.67
CA GLY A 6 -22.60 -33.54 -0.92
C GLY A 6 -22.40 -32.76 0.38
N GLN A 7 -21.17 -32.63 0.80
CA GLN A 7 -20.78 -31.58 1.74
C GLN A 7 -20.97 -30.26 1.00
N THR A 8 -21.95 -29.47 1.40
CA THR A 8 -21.99 -28.03 1.10
C THR A 8 -20.71 -27.45 1.64
N SER A 9 -19.79 -27.06 0.76
CA SER A 9 -18.61 -26.28 1.12
C SER A 9 -19.09 -25.00 1.83
N LEU A 10 -18.90 -24.93 3.13
CA LEU A 10 -18.91 -23.66 3.83
C LEU A 10 -17.91 -22.77 3.06
N GLY A 11 -18.39 -21.67 2.46
CA GLY A 11 -17.55 -20.79 1.66
C GLY A 11 -16.32 -20.38 2.46
N ALA A 12 -15.17 -20.23 1.78
CA ALA A 12 -13.95 -19.78 2.42
C ALA A 12 -14.26 -18.48 3.19
N PRO A 13 -13.66 -18.30 4.39
CA PRO A 13 -13.92 -17.12 5.21
C PRO A 13 -13.57 -15.86 4.42
N MET A 14 -14.43 -14.84 4.52
CA MET A 14 -14.22 -13.57 3.84
C MET A 14 -12.90 -12.95 4.30
N ARG A 15 -12.06 -12.56 3.35
CA ARG A 15 -10.83 -11.81 3.58
C ARG A 15 -11.07 -10.33 3.28
N VAL A 16 -10.59 -9.45 4.17
CA VAL A 16 -10.73 -7.99 4.03
C VAL A 16 -9.37 -7.35 3.86
N ALA A 17 -9.25 -6.54 2.80
CA ALA A 17 -8.09 -5.69 2.56
C ALA A 17 -8.48 -4.20 2.63
N VAL A 18 -7.59 -3.39 3.19
CA VAL A 18 -7.67 -1.92 3.16
C VAL A 18 -6.51 -1.40 2.31
N VAL A 19 -6.80 -0.57 1.28
CA VAL A 19 -5.77 -0.04 0.38
C VAL A 19 -5.85 1.49 0.38
N THR A 20 -4.84 2.16 0.93
CA THR A 20 -4.77 3.62 0.88
C THR A 20 -4.31 4.10 -0.51
N GLY A 21 -4.91 5.20 -1.01
CA GLY A 21 -4.65 5.66 -2.38
C GLY A 21 -5.02 4.62 -3.45
N GLY A 22 -6.01 3.75 -3.14
CA GLY A 22 -6.38 2.59 -3.95
C GLY A 22 -7.12 2.90 -5.24
N ALA A 23 -7.53 4.15 -5.50
CA ALA A 23 -8.42 4.47 -6.63
C ALA A 23 -7.72 4.65 -7.98
N ARG A 24 -6.40 4.77 -8.03
CA ARG A 24 -5.64 5.11 -9.26
C ARG A 24 -4.29 4.42 -9.33
N ARG A 25 -3.73 4.36 -10.57
CA ARG A 25 -2.35 3.91 -10.82
C ARG A 25 -2.08 2.53 -10.19
N ILE A 26 -0.96 2.36 -9.49
CA ILE A 26 -0.57 1.12 -8.80
C ILE A 26 -1.67 0.67 -7.82
N GLY A 27 -2.21 1.60 -7.02
CA GLY A 27 -3.28 1.30 -6.06
C GLY A 27 -4.51 0.65 -6.69
N ALA A 28 -4.95 1.16 -7.85
CA ALA A 28 -6.08 0.58 -8.58
C ALA A 28 -5.79 -0.84 -9.09
N THR A 29 -4.57 -1.12 -9.51
CA THR A 29 -4.17 -2.46 -9.95
C THR A 29 -4.11 -3.42 -8.76
N ILE A 30 -3.62 -2.97 -7.59
CA ILE A 30 -3.66 -3.77 -6.35
C ILE A 30 -5.11 -4.11 -5.98
N VAL A 31 -5.99 -3.09 -5.97
CA VAL A 31 -7.43 -3.28 -5.65
C VAL A 31 -8.08 -4.27 -6.61
N ASN A 32 -7.87 -4.12 -7.93
CA ASN A 32 -8.41 -5.04 -8.92
C ASN A 32 -7.91 -6.48 -8.70
N SER A 33 -6.61 -6.66 -8.48
CA SER A 33 -6.03 -7.98 -8.24
C SER A 33 -6.61 -8.64 -6.99
N LEU A 34 -6.82 -7.89 -5.91
CA LEU A 34 -7.43 -8.40 -4.69
C LEU A 34 -8.91 -8.78 -4.90
N ILE A 35 -9.68 -7.95 -5.63
CA ILE A 35 -11.07 -8.24 -5.97
C ILE A 35 -11.16 -9.50 -6.84
N ASP A 36 -10.30 -9.64 -7.85
CA ASP A 36 -10.28 -10.81 -8.74
C ASP A 36 -9.91 -12.10 -7.98
N ASP A 37 -9.17 -12.00 -6.86
CA ASP A 37 -8.86 -13.08 -5.92
C ASP A 37 -9.95 -13.28 -4.82
N GLY A 38 -11.09 -12.61 -4.93
CA GLY A 38 -12.25 -12.77 -4.05
C GLY A 38 -12.15 -12.05 -2.69
N TRP A 39 -11.26 -11.06 -2.55
CA TRP A 39 -11.20 -10.23 -1.34
C TRP A 39 -12.32 -9.20 -1.32
N ALA A 40 -12.82 -8.88 -0.13
CA ALA A 40 -13.54 -7.63 0.09
C ALA A 40 -12.52 -6.51 0.29
N VAL A 41 -12.69 -5.38 -0.42
CA VAL A 41 -11.66 -4.34 -0.40
C VAL A 41 -12.24 -2.99 0.02
N ILE A 42 -11.70 -2.40 1.08
CA ILE A 42 -11.96 -1.02 1.47
C ILE A 42 -10.93 -0.13 0.76
N VAL A 43 -11.42 0.68 -0.17
CA VAL A 43 -10.60 1.57 -1.01
C VAL A 43 -10.58 2.95 -0.39
N HIS A 44 -9.42 3.39 0.11
CA HIS A 44 -9.28 4.80 0.49
C HIS A 44 -8.85 5.63 -0.72
N CYS A 45 -9.45 6.83 -0.86
CA CYS A 45 -9.02 7.85 -1.81
C CYS A 45 -9.24 9.26 -1.25
N ASN A 46 -8.43 10.24 -1.66
CA ASN A 46 -8.70 11.65 -1.34
C ASN A 46 -9.78 12.21 -2.30
N ARG A 47 -9.46 12.45 -3.57
CA ARG A 47 -10.36 13.13 -4.54
C ARG A 47 -10.91 12.23 -5.64
N SER A 48 -10.45 10.99 -5.74
CA SER A 48 -10.74 10.09 -6.87
C SER A 48 -11.95 9.19 -6.62
N LEU A 49 -13.06 9.76 -6.12
CA LEU A 49 -14.28 9.02 -5.77
C LEU A 49 -14.92 8.29 -6.97
N THR A 50 -14.93 8.91 -8.15
CA THR A 50 -15.51 8.30 -9.36
C THR A 50 -14.75 7.02 -9.73
N GLN A 51 -13.40 7.06 -9.71
CA GLN A 51 -12.57 5.90 -10.00
C GLN A 51 -12.73 4.81 -8.92
N ALA A 52 -12.77 5.21 -7.64
CA ALA A 52 -13.01 4.26 -6.55
C ALA A 52 -14.37 3.54 -6.71
N ARG A 53 -15.44 4.26 -7.06
CA ARG A 53 -16.76 3.67 -7.31
C ARG A 53 -16.74 2.65 -8.45
N GLN A 54 -16.02 2.93 -9.53
CA GLN A 54 -15.89 2.00 -10.67
C GLN A 54 -15.18 0.69 -10.26
N LEU A 55 -14.15 0.80 -9.39
CA LEU A 55 -13.41 -0.38 -8.90
C LEU A 55 -14.30 -1.30 -8.05
N ILE A 56 -15.01 -0.77 -7.07
CA ILE A 56 -15.82 -1.57 -6.15
C ILE A 56 -17.06 -2.21 -6.82
N GLN A 57 -17.49 -1.74 -8.00
CA GLN A 57 -18.56 -2.37 -8.76
C GLN A 57 -18.17 -3.78 -9.28
N ARG A 58 -16.89 -4.11 -9.32
CA ARG A 58 -16.39 -5.41 -9.80
C ARG A 58 -16.43 -6.51 -8.74
N GLY A 59 -16.65 -6.17 -7.49
CA GLY A 59 -16.65 -7.13 -6.40
C GLY A 59 -17.17 -6.55 -5.11
N ARG A 60 -16.93 -7.24 -4.00
CA ARG A 60 -17.32 -6.77 -2.69
C ARG A 60 -16.36 -5.70 -2.21
N GLY A 61 -16.83 -4.48 -1.97
CA GLY A 61 -15.94 -3.39 -1.53
C GLY A 61 -16.67 -2.18 -0.99
N ALA A 62 -15.91 -1.30 -0.38
CA ALA A 62 -16.37 -0.04 0.17
C ALA A 62 -15.37 1.08 -0.14
N ILE A 63 -15.79 2.33 0.06
CA ILE A 63 -14.95 3.50 -0.14
C ILE A 63 -14.92 4.31 1.15
N VAL A 64 -13.73 4.67 1.59
CA VAL A 64 -13.51 5.71 2.60
C VAL A 64 -12.73 6.85 1.94
N SER A 65 -13.07 8.10 2.25
CA SER A 65 -12.45 9.23 1.56
C SER A 65 -12.05 10.34 2.52
N GLY A 66 -10.92 10.98 2.24
CA GLY A 66 -10.39 12.11 3.00
C GLY A 66 -8.92 12.36 2.68
N ASP A 67 -8.39 13.45 3.20
CA ASP A 67 -6.98 13.83 3.03
C ASP A 67 -6.16 13.27 4.19
N LEU A 68 -5.30 12.29 3.91
CA LEU A 68 -4.42 11.69 4.92
C LEU A 68 -3.37 12.66 5.48
N SER A 69 -3.22 13.87 4.92
CA SER A 69 -2.39 14.92 5.50
C SER A 69 -3.14 15.83 6.48
N ASN A 70 -4.43 15.61 6.68
CA ASN A 70 -5.28 16.29 7.63
C ASN A 70 -5.62 15.35 8.78
N ASP A 71 -5.33 15.74 10.02
CA ASP A 71 -5.50 14.90 11.19
C ASP A 71 -6.97 14.52 11.45
N GLU A 72 -7.91 15.46 11.26
CA GLU A 72 -9.34 15.19 11.46
C GLU A 72 -9.84 14.15 10.46
N ASP A 73 -9.47 14.28 9.18
CA ASP A 73 -9.78 13.29 8.16
C ASP A 73 -9.12 11.92 8.46
N LEU A 74 -7.86 11.92 8.87
CA LEU A 74 -7.11 10.70 9.18
C LEU A 74 -7.80 9.91 10.31
N PHE A 75 -8.13 10.55 11.42
CA PHE A 75 -8.78 9.85 12.53
C PHE A 75 -10.21 9.42 12.20
N ARG A 76 -10.97 10.22 11.48
CA ARG A 76 -12.28 9.83 10.95
C ARG A 76 -12.20 8.61 10.04
N ILE A 77 -11.23 8.56 9.12
CA ILE A 77 -10.99 7.41 8.24
C ILE A 77 -10.66 6.14 9.06
N ILE A 78 -9.85 6.27 10.11
CA ILE A 78 -9.55 5.16 11.01
C ILE A 78 -10.82 4.60 11.65
N GLU A 79 -11.67 5.47 12.20
CA GLU A 79 -12.96 5.10 12.81
C GLU A 79 -13.90 4.45 11.79
N GLU A 80 -14.06 5.06 10.60
CA GLU A 80 -14.88 4.51 9.52
C GLU A 80 -14.44 3.11 9.08
N ILE A 81 -13.12 2.86 8.98
CA ILE A 81 -12.59 1.53 8.64
C ILE A 81 -12.79 0.56 9.80
N HIS A 82 -12.47 1.00 11.04
CA HIS A 82 -12.56 0.15 12.23
C HIS A 82 -13.96 -0.40 12.45
N ASP A 83 -14.99 0.42 12.25
CA ASP A 83 -16.40 0.09 12.52
C ASP A 83 -17.15 -0.35 11.26
N HIS A 84 -16.47 -0.47 10.12
CA HIS A 84 -17.08 -0.84 8.85
C HIS A 84 -17.70 -2.24 8.90
N GLU A 85 -18.90 -2.40 8.28
CA GLU A 85 -19.62 -3.68 8.24
C GLU A 85 -18.79 -4.84 7.68
N LEU A 86 -18.00 -4.61 6.60
CA LEU A 86 -17.13 -5.63 6.03
C LEU A 86 -16.09 -6.14 7.02
N VAL A 87 -15.52 -5.25 7.84
CA VAL A 87 -14.54 -5.60 8.89
C VAL A 87 -15.20 -6.38 9.99
N THR A 88 -16.41 -5.97 10.41
CA THR A 88 -17.19 -6.64 11.45
C THR A 88 -17.62 -8.03 11.03
N GLU A 89 -18.16 -8.19 9.81
CA GLU A 89 -18.59 -9.48 9.26
C GLU A 89 -17.41 -10.46 9.05
N ALA A 90 -16.23 -9.95 8.62
CA ALA A 90 -15.04 -10.77 8.45
C ALA A 90 -14.38 -11.12 9.80
N GLY A 91 -14.71 -10.42 10.88
CA GLY A 91 -14.06 -10.54 12.18
C GLY A 91 -12.71 -9.83 12.27
N GLY A 92 -12.38 -8.94 11.33
CA GLY A 92 -11.14 -8.16 11.31
C GLY A 92 -10.60 -7.86 9.92
N ILE A 93 -9.33 -7.46 9.86
CA ILE A 93 -8.62 -7.06 8.63
C ILE A 93 -7.47 -8.03 8.37
N ASP A 94 -7.46 -8.63 7.19
CA ASP A 94 -6.39 -9.56 6.78
C ASP A 94 -5.19 -8.83 6.15
N LEU A 95 -5.42 -7.66 5.50
CA LEU A 95 -4.38 -6.91 4.81
C LEU A 95 -4.60 -5.41 4.89
N LEU A 96 -3.56 -4.66 5.32
CA LEU A 96 -3.50 -3.20 5.22
C LEU A 96 -2.36 -2.81 4.28
N VAL A 97 -2.68 -2.09 3.19
CA VAL A 97 -1.70 -1.61 2.21
C VAL A 97 -1.57 -0.10 2.29
N HIS A 98 -0.44 0.39 2.78
CA HIS A 98 -0.05 1.80 2.73
C HIS A 98 0.52 2.12 1.36
N ASN A 99 -0.37 2.47 0.41
CA ASN A 99 0.01 2.82 -0.96
C ASN A 99 -0.17 4.32 -1.27
N ALA A 100 -0.94 5.06 -0.47
CA ALA A 100 -1.10 6.49 -0.66
C ALA A 100 0.25 7.21 -0.70
N SER A 101 0.46 8.05 -1.71
CA SER A 101 1.71 8.79 -1.89
C SER A 101 1.45 10.05 -2.69
N ILE A 102 2.26 11.07 -2.43
CA ILE A 102 2.46 12.23 -3.28
C ILE A 102 3.88 12.19 -3.83
N TYR A 103 4.05 12.67 -5.05
CA TYR A 103 5.34 12.63 -5.74
C TYR A 103 5.43 13.82 -6.68
N ASN A 104 6.26 14.79 -6.36
CA ASN A 104 6.58 15.93 -7.18
C ASN A 104 8.04 16.33 -6.98
N GLN A 105 8.60 16.94 -8.00
CA GLN A 105 9.91 17.54 -8.03
C GLN A 105 9.86 18.94 -7.44
N GLU A 106 10.87 19.30 -6.65
CA GLU A 106 11.02 20.65 -6.10
C GLU A 106 12.52 20.93 -5.86
N ASP A 107 12.98 22.10 -6.31
CA ASP A 107 14.36 22.53 -6.02
C ASP A 107 14.58 22.61 -4.50
N PHE A 108 15.69 22.06 -4.02
CA PHE A 108 15.99 22.00 -2.59
C PHE A 108 15.93 23.35 -1.89
N SER A 109 16.33 24.43 -2.59
CA SER A 109 16.32 25.79 -2.04
C SER A 109 14.92 26.41 -1.90
N THR A 110 13.89 25.82 -2.55
CA THR A 110 12.51 26.32 -2.57
C THR A 110 11.55 25.47 -1.75
N VAL A 111 11.92 24.25 -1.35
CA VAL A 111 11.08 23.40 -0.50
C VAL A 111 10.69 24.12 0.79
N THR A 112 9.41 24.34 0.98
CA THR A 112 8.90 24.98 2.19
C THR A 112 8.72 24.01 3.34
N PRO A 113 8.76 24.49 4.62
CA PRO A 113 8.42 23.64 5.76
C PRO A 113 7.02 23.04 5.67
N GLN A 114 6.08 23.72 5.03
CA GLN A 114 4.71 23.23 4.84
C GLN A 114 4.69 22.03 3.88
N GLU A 115 5.40 22.12 2.76
CA GLU A 115 5.50 21.03 1.79
C GLU A 115 6.18 19.82 2.42
N LEU A 116 7.31 19.98 3.10
CA LEU A 116 7.98 18.88 3.80
C LEU A 116 7.07 18.20 4.83
N ARG A 117 6.30 18.98 5.61
CA ARG A 117 5.32 18.43 6.57
C ARG A 117 4.24 17.63 5.85
N ARG A 118 3.72 18.12 4.72
CA ARG A 118 2.71 17.42 3.94
C ARG A 118 3.20 16.06 3.43
N PHE A 119 4.45 15.98 2.97
CA PHE A 119 5.06 14.69 2.61
C PHE A 119 5.20 13.77 3.82
N SER A 120 5.66 14.31 4.95
CA SER A 120 5.79 13.54 6.20
C SER A 120 4.43 13.03 6.68
N SER A 121 3.39 13.85 6.65
CA SER A 121 2.05 13.43 7.08
C SER A 121 1.51 12.27 6.24
N ILE A 122 1.71 12.28 4.92
CA ILE A 122 1.21 11.21 4.05
C ILE A 122 2.09 9.95 4.11
N HIS A 123 3.42 10.11 4.17
CA HIS A 123 4.34 8.97 4.06
C HIS A 123 4.75 8.36 5.40
N LEU A 124 4.58 9.08 6.52
CA LEU A 124 4.98 8.62 7.84
C LEU A 124 3.82 8.62 8.83
N ASP A 125 3.17 9.79 9.07
CA ASP A 125 2.17 9.92 10.10
C ASP A 125 0.92 9.08 9.79
N ALA A 126 0.41 9.15 8.55
CA ALA A 126 -0.74 8.36 8.14
C ALA A 126 -0.50 6.84 8.24
N PRO A 127 0.61 6.25 7.72
CA PRO A 127 0.93 4.85 7.95
C PRO A 127 1.05 4.49 9.43
N PHE A 128 1.65 5.36 10.25
CA PHE A 128 1.79 5.13 11.68
C PHE A 128 0.42 5.04 12.36
N PHE A 129 -0.41 6.07 12.23
CA PHE A 129 -1.69 6.16 12.96
C PHE A 129 -2.76 5.22 12.39
N LEU A 130 -2.80 5.00 11.07
CA LEU A 130 -3.69 3.97 10.49
C LEU A 130 -3.33 2.58 11.00
N THR A 131 -2.04 2.22 11.03
CA THR A 131 -1.64 0.93 11.59
C THR A 131 -2.02 0.86 13.06
N GLN A 132 -1.67 1.88 13.87
CA GLN A 132 -1.96 1.92 15.29
C GLN A 132 -3.46 1.75 15.60
N GLY A 133 -4.32 2.52 14.92
CA GLY A 133 -5.76 2.47 15.13
C GLY A 133 -6.42 1.18 14.67
N LEU A 134 -5.81 0.49 13.70
CA LEU A 134 -6.33 -0.76 13.14
C LEU A 134 -5.67 -2.02 13.74
N VAL A 135 -4.69 -1.89 14.66
CA VAL A 135 -4.05 -3.03 15.35
C VAL A 135 -5.05 -4.05 15.89
N PRO A 136 -6.15 -3.68 16.60
CA PRO A 136 -7.07 -4.68 17.12
C PRO A 136 -7.70 -5.55 16.04
N LYS A 137 -8.07 -4.95 14.90
CA LYS A 137 -8.70 -5.63 13.76
C LYS A 137 -7.70 -6.48 12.97
N LEU A 138 -6.46 -6.02 12.86
CA LEU A 138 -5.35 -6.77 12.25
C LEU A 138 -4.97 -7.99 13.12
N LYS A 139 -4.83 -7.82 14.42
CA LYS A 139 -4.54 -8.92 15.36
C LYS A 139 -5.59 -10.03 15.32
N ALA A 140 -6.87 -9.67 15.23
CA ALA A 140 -7.98 -10.61 15.19
C ALA A 140 -7.86 -11.61 14.01
N LYS A 141 -7.19 -11.21 12.92
CA LYS A 141 -7.00 -12.00 11.70
C LYS A 141 -5.58 -12.52 11.52
N LYS A 142 -4.66 -12.23 12.45
CA LYS A 142 -3.21 -12.41 12.23
C LYS A 142 -2.76 -11.78 10.92
N GLY A 143 -3.23 -10.56 10.66
CA GLY A 143 -3.15 -9.86 9.40
C GLY A 143 -1.75 -9.44 9.00
N SER A 144 -1.66 -8.83 7.83
CA SER A 144 -0.42 -8.32 7.27
C SER A 144 -0.53 -6.84 6.94
N VAL A 145 0.54 -6.09 7.20
CA VAL A 145 0.70 -4.69 6.79
C VAL A 145 1.79 -4.62 5.72
N ILE A 146 1.51 -3.93 4.61
CA ILE A 146 2.47 -3.73 3.52
C ILE A 146 2.56 -2.25 3.20
N GLY A 147 3.78 -1.67 3.25
CA GLY A 147 4.01 -0.27 2.89
C GLY A 147 4.73 -0.14 1.56
N MET A 148 4.27 0.81 0.71
CA MET A 148 4.97 1.18 -0.53
C MET A 148 6.07 2.19 -0.21
N VAL A 149 7.30 1.70 -0.10
CA VAL A 149 8.50 2.52 0.04
C VAL A 149 9.03 2.94 -1.35
N ASP A 150 10.33 3.03 -1.52
CA ASP A 150 10.98 3.38 -2.78
C ASP A 150 12.37 2.75 -2.83
N THR A 151 12.94 2.51 -4.01
CA THR A 151 14.30 1.98 -4.18
C THR A 151 15.39 3.05 -4.10
N SER A 152 15.02 4.30 -3.79
CA SER A 152 15.93 5.45 -3.81
C SER A 152 16.96 5.49 -2.67
N TRP A 153 16.89 4.59 -1.69
CA TRP A 153 17.77 4.64 -0.50
C TRP A 153 19.28 4.49 -0.81
N ASN A 154 19.63 3.97 -1.98
CA ASN A 154 21.03 3.80 -2.41
C ASN A 154 21.47 4.85 -3.44
N HIS A 155 20.60 5.80 -3.80
CA HIS A 155 20.88 6.77 -4.86
C HIS A 155 20.59 8.19 -4.37
N ALA A 156 21.42 9.13 -4.79
CA ALA A 156 21.10 10.55 -4.66
C ALA A 156 20.16 10.95 -5.81
N TRP A 157 19.02 11.52 -5.44
CA TRP A 157 18.04 12.04 -6.39
C TRP A 157 17.92 13.55 -6.23
N GLU A 158 18.36 14.28 -7.25
CA GLU A 158 18.19 15.72 -7.29
C GLU A 158 16.71 16.09 -7.27
N GLU A 159 16.37 17.20 -6.60
CA GLU A 159 15.03 17.76 -6.50
C GLU A 159 13.98 16.86 -5.82
N LEU A 160 14.40 15.76 -5.18
CA LEU A 160 13.53 14.80 -4.50
C LEU A 160 13.89 14.57 -3.01
N ALA A 161 14.74 15.42 -2.42
CA ALA A 161 15.18 15.24 -1.03
C ALA A 161 14.02 15.15 -0.04
N HIS A 162 12.97 15.96 -0.20
CA HIS A 162 11.75 15.96 0.63
C HIS A 162 10.94 14.68 0.48
N TYR A 163 10.92 14.07 -0.72
CA TYR A 163 10.25 12.80 -0.99
C TYR A 163 11.06 11.61 -0.46
N THR A 164 12.32 11.48 -0.87
CA THR A 164 13.15 10.31 -0.56
C THR A 164 13.42 10.17 0.94
N SER A 165 13.60 11.28 1.67
CA SER A 165 13.76 11.26 3.13
C SER A 165 12.51 10.72 3.84
N THR A 166 11.29 11.06 3.39
CA THR A 166 10.06 10.53 3.99
C THR A 166 9.83 9.05 3.64
N LYS A 167 10.25 8.61 2.46
CA LYS A 167 10.23 7.18 2.09
C LYS A 167 11.25 6.35 2.89
N ALA A 168 12.40 6.94 3.21
CA ALA A 168 13.38 6.32 4.11
C ALA A 168 12.81 6.20 5.53
N ALA A 169 12.10 7.22 6.02
CA ALA A 169 11.42 7.19 7.31
C ALA A 169 10.33 6.09 7.34
N LEU A 170 9.50 5.99 6.30
CA LEU A 170 8.51 4.91 6.17
C LEU A 170 9.18 3.52 6.21
N ARG A 171 10.28 3.34 5.47
CA ARG A 171 11.04 2.09 5.47
C ARG A 171 11.44 1.69 6.89
N GLN A 172 11.99 2.62 7.67
CA GLN A 172 12.39 2.33 9.05
C GLN A 172 11.19 2.07 9.96
N LEU A 173 10.09 2.81 9.78
CA LEU A 173 8.84 2.56 10.51
C LEU A 173 8.36 1.12 10.31
N LEU A 174 8.30 0.63 9.07
CA LEU A 174 7.84 -0.74 8.77
C LEU A 174 8.72 -1.80 9.45
N VAL A 175 10.04 -1.61 9.47
CA VAL A 175 10.97 -2.52 10.15
C VAL A 175 10.73 -2.53 11.67
N ASN A 176 10.52 -1.36 12.29
CA ASN A 176 10.22 -1.27 13.72
C ASN A 176 8.87 -1.94 14.05
N LEU A 177 7.82 -1.63 13.27
CA LEU A 177 6.50 -2.22 13.48
C LEU A 177 6.51 -3.75 13.30
N ALA A 178 7.36 -4.29 12.44
CA ALA A 178 7.53 -5.73 12.29
C ALA A 178 8.00 -6.40 13.59
N GLY A 179 8.91 -5.76 14.32
CA GLY A 179 9.36 -6.24 15.63
C GLY A 179 8.32 -6.05 16.74
N GLU A 180 7.64 -4.89 16.74
CA GLU A 180 6.68 -4.54 17.79
C GLU A 180 5.36 -5.31 17.70
N LEU A 181 4.91 -5.66 16.48
CA LEU A 181 3.60 -6.28 16.26
C LEU A 181 3.66 -7.79 16.07
N ALA A 182 4.85 -8.38 15.95
CA ALA A 182 5.01 -9.83 15.93
C ALA A 182 4.69 -10.43 17.31
N PRO A 183 4.18 -11.66 17.39
CA PRO A 183 3.90 -12.58 16.27
C PRO A 183 2.49 -12.43 15.66
N GLU A 184 1.68 -11.48 16.12
CA GLU A 184 0.27 -11.40 15.74
C GLU A 184 0.03 -10.74 14.39
N ILE A 185 0.91 -9.79 13.98
CA ILE A 185 0.81 -9.06 12.72
C ILE A 185 2.17 -9.10 12.03
N ARG A 186 2.20 -9.43 10.75
CA ARG A 186 3.39 -9.30 9.92
C ARG A 186 3.43 -7.93 9.26
N VAL A 187 4.60 -7.32 9.20
CA VAL A 187 4.78 -6.01 8.56
C VAL A 187 5.95 -6.07 7.58
N ASN A 188 5.70 -5.73 6.32
CA ASN A 188 6.69 -5.74 5.26
C ASN A 188 6.60 -4.48 4.39
N GLY A 189 7.60 -4.26 3.57
CA GLY A 189 7.60 -3.19 2.58
C GLY A 189 7.79 -3.73 1.17
N ILE A 190 7.30 -2.99 0.18
CA ILE A 190 7.65 -3.16 -1.22
C ILE A 190 8.36 -1.89 -1.67
N ALA A 191 9.48 -2.04 -2.36
CA ALA A 191 10.24 -0.96 -2.94
C ALA A 191 10.13 -1.02 -4.47
N PRO A 192 9.19 -0.28 -5.07
CA PRO A 192 9.07 -0.20 -6.51
C PRO A 192 10.27 0.52 -7.14
N GLY A 193 10.71 0.03 -8.30
CA GLY A 193 11.57 0.78 -9.21
C GLY A 193 10.76 1.66 -10.17
N ALA A 194 11.24 1.81 -11.40
CA ALA A 194 10.56 2.56 -12.47
C ALA A 194 9.32 1.80 -12.95
N ILE A 195 8.13 2.14 -12.45
CA ILE A 195 6.85 1.48 -12.80
C ILE A 195 6.01 2.36 -13.72
N LEU A 196 5.67 3.57 -13.29
CA LEU A 196 4.82 4.51 -14.02
C LEU A 196 5.41 5.92 -13.92
N ALA A 197 5.79 6.51 -15.02
CA ALA A 197 6.27 7.89 -15.06
C ALA A 197 5.23 8.87 -14.50
N ALA A 198 5.69 9.87 -13.76
CA ALA A 198 4.92 11.10 -13.54
C ALA A 198 4.99 11.97 -14.82
N ALA A 199 4.03 12.89 -14.96
CA ALA A 199 3.96 13.72 -16.17
C ALA A 199 5.22 14.59 -16.39
N TRP A 200 5.88 15.00 -15.28
CA TRP A 200 7.04 15.87 -15.28
C TRP A 200 8.38 15.15 -15.43
N GLU A 201 8.44 13.80 -15.23
CA GLU A 201 9.70 13.04 -15.17
C GLU A 201 9.97 12.14 -16.37
N LYS A 202 9.26 12.31 -17.49
CA LYS A 202 9.29 11.39 -18.62
C LYS A 202 10.70 11.11 -19.13
N GLU A 203 11.54 12.14 -19.32
CA GLU A 203 12.91 12.00 -19.77
C GLU A 203 13.78 11.27 -18.74
N ARG A 204 13.70 11.67 -17.46
CA ARG A 204 14.39 10.99 -16.36
C ARG A 204 14.00 9.52 -16.25
N PHE A 205 12.72 9.22 -16.42
CA PHE A 205 12.19 7.87 -16.38
C PHE A 205 12.77 7.01 -17.50
N GLU A 206 12.91 7.54 -18.74
CA GLU A 206 13.53 6.85 -19.84
C GLU A 206 15.03 6.57 -19.61
N GLU A 207 15.76 7.52 -18.99
CA GLU A 207 17.17 7.32 -18.62
C GLU A 207 17.33 6.26 -17.52
N VAL A 208 16.42 6.24 -16.52
CA VAL A 208 16.42 5.19 -15.50
C VAL A 208 16.21 3.81 -16.13
N ILE A 209 15.25 3.67 -17.06
CA ILE A 209 14.99 2.39 -17.74
C ILE A 209 16.22 1.83 -18.46
N LYS A 210 17.03 2.68 -19.10
CA LYS A 210 18.27 2.24 -19.78
C LYS A 210 19.26 1.57 -18.83
N ARG A 211 19.19 1.89 -17.54
CA ARG A 211 20.08 1.36 -16.50
C ARG A 211 19.46 0.19 -15.73
N VAL A 212 18.17 -0.07 -15.88
CA VAL A 212 17.51 -1.22 -15.24
C VAL A 212 18.06 -2.52 -15.83
N PRO A 213 18.62 -3.45 -15.03
CA PRO A 213 19.20 -4.70 -15.56
C PRO A 213 18.24 -5.54 -16.39
N LEU A 214 16.94 -5.58 -16.06
CA LEU A 214 15.93 -6.27 -16.87
C LEU A 214 15.54 -5.51 -18.17
N GLY A 215 16.12 -4.34 -18.44
CA GLY A 215 15.98 -3.58 -19.69
C GLY A 215 14.57 -3.04 -19.97
N ARG A 216 13.72 -2.95 -18.97
CA ARG A 216 12.34 -2.46 -19.12
C ARG A 216 11.84 -1.78 -17.85
N ALA A 217 10.83 -0.94 -18.00
CA ALA A 217 10.01 -0.52 -16.86
C ALA A 217 9.24 -1.72 -16.28
N GLY A 218 9.00 -1.71 -14.98
CA GLY A 218 8.03 -2.58 -14.35
C GLY A 218 6.60 -2.20 -14.75
N LYS A 219 5.65 -3.04 -14.38
CA LYS A 219 4.22 -2.81 -14.56
C LYS A 219 3.53 -2.76 -13.20
N PRO A 220 2.39 -2.06 -13.07
CA PRO A 220 1.60 -2.07 -11.85
C PRO A 220 1.26 -3.49 -11.36
N GLU A 221 1.09 -4.45 -12.29
CA GLU A 221 0.84 -5.85 -12.01
C GLU A 221 2.02 -6.53 -11.30
N ASP A 222 3.27 -6.14 -11.59
CA ASP A 222 4.47 -6.65 -10.90
C ASP A 222 4.39 -6.29 -9.39
N ILE A 223 3.87 -5.10 -9.06
CA ILE A 223 3.65 -4.66 -7.68
C ILE A 223 2.46 -5.39 -7.03
N ALA A 224 1.35 -5.56 -7.76
CA ALA A 224 0.18 -6.28 -7.24
C ALA A 224 0.52 -7.75 -6.92
N HIS A 225 1.34 -8.41 -7.74
CA HIS A 225 1.85 -9.76 -7.46
C HIS A 225 2.71 -9.80 -6.20
N ALA A 226 3.57 -8.81 -5.98
CA ALA A 226 4.38 -8.70 -4.76
C ALA A 226 3.52 -8.48 -3.51
N VAL A 227 2.45 -7.66 -3.60
CA VAL A 227 1.47 -7.49 -2.51
C VAL A 227 0.82 -8.81 -2.17
N LYS A 228 0.32 -9.53 -3.17
CA LYS A 228 -0.30 -10.84 -2.98
C LYS A 228 0.67 -11.82 -2.31
N PHE A 229 1.88 -11.95 -2.85
CA PHE A 229 2.92 -12.83 -2.29
C PHE A 229 3.18 -12.52 -0.81
N LEU A 230 3.45 -11.27 -0.45
CA LEU A 230 3.73 -10.89 0.93
C LEU A 230 2.50 -11.03 1.85
N SER A 231 1.29 -10.88 1.32
CA SER A 231 0.06 -11.08 2.10
C SER A 231 -0.12 -12.55 2.53
N GLU A 232 0.36 -13.50 1.73
CA GLU A 232 0.22 -14.95 1.93
C GLU A 232 1.49 -15.60 2.56
N ALA A 233 2.64 -14.92 2.52
CA ALA A 233 3.92 -15.43 3.04
C ALA A 233 3.96 -15.31 4.58
N ASP A 234 3.53 -16.33 5.28
CA ASP A 234 3.32 -16.36 6.74
C ASP A 234 4.62 -16.36 7.57
N TYR A 235 5.76 -16.65 6.95
CA TYR A 235 7.08 -16.65 7.60
C TYR A 235 7.98 -15.47 7.18
N ILE A 236 7.37 -14.39 6.62
CA ILE A 236 8.10 -13.17 6.24
C ILE A 236 7.56 -11.97 7.00
N THR A 237 8.41 -11.32 7.81
CA THR A 237 8.13 -10.03 8.46
C THR A 237 9.42 -9.21 8.57
N GLY A 238 9.32 -7.89 8.51
CA GLY A 238 10.45 -6.94 8.57
C GLY A 238 11.24 -6.84 7.26
N PHE A 239 10.78 -7.47 6.18
CA PHE A 239 11.46 -7.47 4.89
C PHE A 239 10.98 -6.33 3.98
N ILE A 240 11.93 -5.68 3.31
CA ILE A 240 11.65 -4.71 2.24
C ILE A 240 12.00 -5.37 0.91
N LEU A 241 10.98 -5.72 0.14
CA LEU A 241 11.11 -6.43 -1.13
C LEU A 241 11.31 -5.43 -2.29
N PRO A 242 12.51 -5.36 -2.91
CA PRO A 242 12.69 -4.60 -4.15
C PRO A 242 11.90 -5.26 -5.30
N VAL A 243 11.11 -4.46 -6.01
CA VAL A 243 10.41 -4.85 -7.24
C VAL A 243 10.78 -3.81 -8.30
N ASP A 244 12.00 -3.89 -8.79
CA ASP A 244 12.67 -2.79 -9.48
C ASP A 244 13.46 -3.21 -10.73
N GLY A 245 13.35 -4.48 -11.14
CA GLY A 245 14.08 -5.00 -12.28
C GLY A 245 15.60 -5.07 -12.09
N GLY A 246 16.08 -4.99 -10.84
CA GLY A 246 17.49 -4.97 -10.46
C GLY A 246 18.09 -3.56 -10.39
N TRP A 247 17.27 -2.51 -10.48
CA TRP A 247 17.73 -1.12 -10.39
C TRP A 247 18.61 -0.85 -9.15
N SER A 248 18.24 -1.39 -8.00
CA SER A 248 18.99 -1.21 -6.74
C SER A 248 20.38 -1.85 -6.72
N LEU A 249 20.76 -2.58 -7.77
CA LEU A 249 22.08 -3.19 -7.92
C LEU A 249 23.05 -2.32 -8.78
N THR A 250 22.58 -1.20 -9.34
CA THR A 250 23.33 -0.38 -10.31
C THR A 250 23.87 0.90 -9.71
#